data_085e76cdafa450e4594a5eb7026a29e5
#
_entry.id   085e76cdafa450e4594a5eb7026a29e5
#
_cell.length_a   1.000
_cell.length_b   1.000
_cell.length_c   1.000
_cell.angle_alpha   90.00
_cell.angle_beta   90.00
_cell.angle_gamma   90.00
#
_symmetry.space_group_name_H-M   'P 1'
#
loop_
_entity.id
_entity.type
_entity.pdbx_description
1 polymer ?
#
loop_
_entity_poly.entity_id
_entity_poly.type
_entity_poly.pdbx_seq_one_letter_code
_entity_poly.pdbx_strand_id
1 'polypeptide(L)'
;MSKRKEVERLVAQFERGGVSRREFVSRALALGVSMSSVGLLLNACKGMDRSGAAGDTTGASTAQADLGPMEKELHLYNWSDYIAEDTVPNFEKEFGVKVTHDTYESNEEMVAKLQAGASGYDIVVPSGYIIPVLVATDMIMPLNRKYIPNAGNVSPIFRKLPSDPDDKYTVPWQWGTTGIAYRTDKIKIPVDSWDVFHDRKYARKLTMMDDGREVIGAELRHRGHSLNSTNPAELARAKADCVNAKKNLKAYISAPVKAQLISGDVWISQLWNGDTTQAETEQPNLAYVIPKEGCTIWGDSMTIPKSAPNKRAAHEWINYVLRPEVGAALSEATGYGTPNAAAAKVMKNAVPYPTEEELKRLEYQVDLGKDTETWDRIWTEIKSA
;
A
#
# COMPACT_ATOMS: atom_id res chain seq x y z
N MET A 1 19.93 -5.37 30.67
CA MET A 1 18.47 -5.46 30.97
C MET A 1 17.83 -6.15 29.80
N SER A 2 16.78 -6.99 29.94
CA SER A 2 16.14 -7.60 28.75
C SER A 2 15.33 -6.54 28.02
N LYS A 3 15.29 -6.58 26.67
CA LYS A 3 14.49 -5.69 25.81
C LYS A 3 13.04 -5.56 26.31
N ARG A 4 12.45 -6.65 26.78
CA ARG A 4 11.10 -6.68 27.35
C ARG A 4 10.92 -5.72 28.52
N LYS A 5 11.88 -5.67 29.47
CA LYS A 5 11.82 -4.76 30.62
C LYS A 5 11.98 -3.30 30.22
N GLU A 6 12.68 -3.02 29.14
CA GLU A 6 12.82 -1.66 28.59
C GLU A 6 11.52 -1.18 27.94
N VAL A 7 10.83 -2.07 27.19
CA VAL A 7 9.51 -1.78 26.61
C VAL A 7 8.47 -1.56 27.72
N GLU A 8 8.41 -2.44 28.74
CA GLU A 8 7.50 -2.29 29.88
C GLU A 8 7.74 -0.94 30.63
N ARG A 9 8.99 -0.53 30.75
CA ARG A 9 9.37 0.76 31.39
C ARG A 9 8.94 1.94 30.49
N LEU A 10 9.09 1.83 29.20
CA LEU A 10 8.68 2.84 28.24
C LEU A 10 7.15 3.01 28.23
N VAL A 11 6.38 1.92 28.27
CA VAL A 11 4.92 1.93 28.43
C VAL A 11 4.53 2.65 29.71
N ALA A 12 5.13 2.30 30.84
CA ALA A 12 4.85 2.95 32.14
C ALA A 12 5.26 4.44 32.17
N GLN A 13 6.24 4.88 31.38
CA GLN A 13 6.58 6.30 31.24
C GLN A 13 5.54 7.03 30.38
N PHE A 14 5.05 6.40 29.31
CA PHE A 14 4.00 6.96 28.45
C PHE A 14 2.68 7.12 29.20
N GLU A 15 2.25 6.08 29.94
CA GLU A 15 1.03 6.11 30.76
C GLU A 15 1.04 7.23 31.82
N ARG A 16 2.22 7.58 32.35
CA ARG A 16 2.41 8.67 33.32
C ARG A 16 2.58 10.04 32.67
N GLY A 17 2.45 10.14 31.34
CA GLY A 17 2.65 11.40 30.62
C GLY A 17 4.10 11.89 30.55
N GLY A 18 5.07 11.04 30.92
CA GLY A 18 6.50 11.40 30.97
C GLY A 18 7.19 11.39 29.59
N VAL A 19 6.55 10.87 28.55
CA VAL A 19 7.01 10.92 27.15
C VAL A 19 5.84 11.22 26.24
N SER A 20 6.11 11.98 25.16
CA SER A 20 5.11 12.26 24.13
C SER A 20 4.84 11.00 23.29
N ARG A 21 3.67 10.95 22.60
CA ARG A 21 3.34 9.85 21.66
C ARG A 21 4.43 9.62 20.62
N ARG A 22 4.96 10.69 20.05
CA ARG A 22 6.04 10.62 19.06
C ARG A 22 7.31 10.00 19.65
N GLU A 23 7.67 10.41 20.85
CA GLU A 23 8.85 9.91 21.55
C GLU A 23 8.67 8.44 21.98
N PHE A 24 7.46 8.06 22.40
CA PHE A 24 7.11 6.67 22.71
C PHE A 24 7.29 5.77 21.47
N VAL A 25 6.72 6.16 20.31
CA VAL A 25 6.84 5.43 19.05
C VAL A 25 8.30 5.29 18.64
N SER A 26 9.05 6.39 18.61
CA SER A 26 10.47 6.39 18.25
C SER A 26 11.32 5.47 19.12
N ARG A 27 11.11 5.51 20.43
CA ARG A 27 11.85 4.66 21.40
C ARG A 27 11.43 3.21 21.35
N ALA A 28 10.14 2.92 21.13
CA ALA A 28 9.64 1.55 20.99
C ALA A 28 10.23 0.87 19.75
N LEU A 29 10.30 1.59 18.63
CA LEU A 29 10.94 1.10 17.41
C LEU A 29 12.44 0.90 17.56
N ALA A 30 13.15 1.82 18.23
CA ALA A 30 14.57 1.67 18.56
C ALA A 30 14.85 0.43 19.45
N LEU A 31 13.86 -0.02 20.22
CA LEU A 31 13.91 -1.25 20.99
C LEU A 31 13.50 -2.49 20.18
N GLY A 32 13.13 -2.32 18.88
CA GLY A 32 12.75 -3.40 17.98
C GLY A 32 11.30 -3.87 18.20
N VAL A 33 10.42 -3.00 18.70
CA VAL A 33 8.98 -3.25 18.74
C VAL A 33 8.42 -2.92 17.35
N SER A 34 7.65 -3.84 16.75
CA SER A 34 7.03 -3.59 15.44
C SER A 34 6.02 -2.44 15.49
N MET A 35 5.79 -1.82 14.37
CA MET A 35 4.84 -0.71 14.24
C MET A 35 3.42 -1.07 14.69
N SER A 36 2.96 -2.25 14.31
CA SER A 36 1.65 -2.78 14.70
C SER A 36 1.55 -3.02 16.19
N SER A 37 2.61 -3.51 16.83
CA SER A 37 2.68 -3.68 18.29
C SER A 37 2.66 -2.34 19.01
N VAL A 38 3.29 -1.30 18.47
CA VAL A 38 3.23 0.07 19.00
C VAL A 38 1.80 0.61 18.95
N GLY A 39 1.06 0.37 17.87
CA GLY A 39 -0.35 0.75 17.73
C GLY A 39 -1.25 0.09 18.79
N LEU A 40 -1.02 -1.21 19.07
CA LEU A 40 -1.75 -1.95 20.10
C LEU A 40 -1.45 -1.40 21.51
N LEU A 41 -0.20 -1.09 21.82
CA LEU A 41 0.19 -0.50 23.11
C LEU A 41 -0.46 0.87 23.32
N LEU A 42 -0.52 1.71 22.29
CA LEU A 42 -1.17 3.02 22.35
C LEU A 42 -2.70 2.93 22.54
N ASN A 43 -3.34 1.89 21.97
CA ASN A 43 -4.78 1.66 22.16
C ASN A 43 -5.11 1.08 23.53
N ALA A 44 -4.27 0.22 24.09
CA ALA A 44 -4.43 -0.30 25.46
C ALA A 44 -4.40 0.81 26.49
N CYS A 45 -3.55 1.84 26.30
CA CYS A 45 -3.46 3.00 27.20
C CYS A 45 -4.67 3.96 27.10
N LYS A 46 -5.45 3.96 26.00
CA LYS A 46 -6.67 4.76 25.85
C LYS A 46 -7.84 4.28 26.75
N GLY A 47 -7.78 3.07 27.28
CA GLY A 47 -8.85 2.47 28.10
C GLY A 47 -8.90 2.96 29.55
N MET A 48 -7.95 3.76 30.03
CA MET A 48 -7.82 4.14 31.45
C MET A 48 -8.27 5.57 31.80
N ASP A 49 -8.62 6.41 30.82
CA ASP A 49 -9.14 7.77 31.12
C ASP A 49 -10.67 7.83 30.99
N ARG A 50 -11.37 7.14 31.91
CA ARG A 50 -12.79 7.36 32.16
C ARG A 50 -13.11 7.42 33.63
N SER A 51 -12.72 8.54 34.28
CA SER A 51 -13.39 8.99 35.49
C SER A 51 -13.20 10.50 35.64
N GLY A 52 -14.33 11.23 35.47
CA GLY A 52 -14.48 12.59 35.97
C GLY A 52 -14.57 13.67 34.92
N ALA A 53 -15.77 13.87 34.38
CA ALA A 53 -16.49 15.14 34.30
C ALA A 53 -17.70 14.98 33.38
N ALA A 54 -18.89 14.93 33.96
CA ALA A 54 -20.13 15.16 33.23
C ALA A 54 -20.17 16.67 32.89
N GLY A 55 -19.86 16.98 31.65
CA GLY A 55 -19.94 18.31 31.05
C GLY A 55 -20.71 18.19 29.76
N ASP A 56 -21.81 18.91 29.72
CA ASP A 56 -22.80 19.19 28.72
C ASP A 56 -22.36 18.89 27.26
N THR A 57 -22.96 17.85 26.64
CA THR A 57 -22.82 17.57 25.23
C THR A 57 -23.82 18.37 24.41
N THR A 58 -23.61 19.67 24.31
CA THR A 58 -24.13 20.40 23.13
C THR A 58 -23.24 20.04 21.94
N GLY A 59 -23.83 19.41 20.92
CA GLY A 59 -23.17 19.00 19.70
C GLY A 59 -22.42 20.15 19.01
N ALA A 60 -21.15 20.30 19.35
CA ALA A 60 -20.24 21.11 18.57
C ALA A 60 -19.95 20.38 17.27
N SER A 61 -20.64 20.70 16.20
CA SER A 61 -20.14 20.53 14.85
C SER A 61 -18.76 21.17 14.81
N THR A 62 -17.68 20.36 14.85
CA THR A 62 -16.33 20.86 14.63
C THR A 62 -16.26 21.33 13.18
N ALA A 63 -16.57 22.62 12.96
CA ALA A 63 -16.30 23.26 11.69
C ALA A 63 -14.84 23.01 11.37
N GLN A 64 -14.59 22.22 10.31
CA GLN A 64 -13.22 21.93 9.87
C GLN A 64 -12.55 23.28 9.59
N ALA A 65 -11.35 23.48 10.17
CA ALA A 65 -10.63 24.73 10.06
C ALA A 65 -10.42 25.15 8.60
N ASP A 66 -10.52 26.45 8.34
CA ASP A 66 -10.14 26.98 7.04
C ASP A 66 -8.64 26.77 6.83
N LEU A 67 -8.25 26.25 5.68
CA LEU A 67 -6.86 25.97 5.33
C LEU A 67 -6.12 27.22 4.80
N GLY A 68 -6.83 28.34 4.65
CA GLY A 68 -6.26 29.55 4.09
C GLY A 68 -6.04 29.52 2.58
N PRO A 69 -5.21 30.44 2.04
CA PRO A 69 -4.85 30.47 0.64
C PRO A 69 -4.02 29.24 0.25
N MET A 70 -4.10 28.86 -1.03
CA MET A 70 -3.32 27.74 -1.56
C MET A 70 -1.84 28.08 -1.62
N GLU A 71 -1.00 27.18 -1.13
CA GLU A 71 0.45 27.26 -1.18
C GLU A 71 0.95 27.11 -2.63
N LYS A 72 2.22 27.44 -2.87
CA LYS A 72 2.83 27.45 -4.21
C LYS A 72 3.68 26.22 -4.50
N GLU A 73 3.76 25.32 -3.54
CA GLU A 73 4.55 24.09 -3.63
C GLU A 73 3.67 22.90 -3.17
N LEU A 74 3.99 21.72 -3.71
CA LEU A 74 3.37 20.45 -3.33
C LEU A 74 4.41 19.34 -3.45
N HIS A 75 4.57 18.55 -2.41
CA HIS A 75 5.50 17.44 -2.36
C HIS A 75 4.75 16.10 -2.27
N LEU A 76 4.78 15.35 -3.36
CA LEU A 76 4.19 14.02 -3.46
C LEU A 76 5.23 12.95 -3.10
N TYR A 77 4.83 11.94 -2.35
CA TYR A 77 5.59 10.73 -2.10
C TYR A 77 4.72 9.53 -2.44
N ASN A 78 4.98 8.91 -3.58
CA ASN A 78 4.11 7.92 -4.21
C ASN A 78 4.92 6.70 -4.64
N TRP A 79 4.27 5.68 -5.14
CA TRP A 79 4.89 4.52 -5.77
C TRP A 79 5.52 4.90 -7.11
N SER A 80 6.54 4.15 -7.54
CA SER A 80 7.14 4.30 -8.86
C SER A 80 6.13 3.94 -9.96
N ASP A 81 6.22 4.61 -11.12
CA ASP A 81 5.41 4.35 -12.33
C ASP A 81 3.88 4.35 -12.07
N TYR A 82 3.41 5.15 -11.12
CA TYR A 82 2.05 5.12 -10.61
C TYR A 82 1.25 6.41 -10.86
N ILE A 83 1.70 7.24 -11.81
CA ILE A 83 1.09 8.50 -12.21
C ILE A 83 1.26 8.70 -13.71
N ALA A 84 0.26 9.29 -14.40
CA ALA A 84 0.38 9.64 -15.81
C ALA A 84 1.33 10.82 -16.00
N GLU A 85 2.12 10.78 -17.06
CA GLU A 85 3.20 11.74 -17.34
C GLU A 85 2.72 13.20 -17.37
N ASP A 86 1.51 13.44 -17.87
CA ASP A 86 0.95 14.78 -18.00
C ASP A 86 0.19 15.29 -16.77
N THR A 87 -0.05 14.43 -15.76
CA THR A 87 -0.85 14.79 -14.57
C THR A 87 -0.21 15.94 -13.78
N VAL A 88 1.08 15.84 -13.49
CA VAL A 88 1.83 16.87 -12.76
C VAL A 88 1.91 18.16 -13.58
N PRO A 89 2.37 18.16 -14.85
CA PRO A 89 2.43 19.37 -15.66
C PRO A 89 1.10 20.09 -15.81
N ASN A 90 0.00 19.35 -15.96
CA ASN A 90 -1.33 19.95 -16.08
C ASN A 90 -1.78 20.60 -14.78
N PHE A 91 -1.53 19.97 -13.62
CA PHE A 91 -1.82 20.55 -12.32
C PHE A 91 -1.02 21.83 -12.08
N GLU A 92 0.30 21.79 -12.33
CA GLU A 92 1.18 22.97 -12.20
C GLU A 92 0.70 24.14 -13.07
N LYS A 93 0.34 23.85 -14.32
CA LYS A 93 -0.15 24.85 -15.26
C LYS A 93 -1.46 25.50 -14.82
N GLU A 94 -2.40 24.69 -14.29
CA GLU A 94 -3.73 25.15 -13.89
C GLU A 94 -3.69 25.95 -12.58
N PHE A 95 -2.96 25.46 -11.59
CA PHE A 95 -3.00 26.01 -10.23
C PHE A 95 -1.82 26.93 -9.89
N GLY A 96 -0.77 26.93 -10.72
CA GLY A 96 0.46 27.67 -10.46
C GLY A 96 1.18 27.20 -9.20
N VAL A 97 1.08 25.89 -8.92
CA VAL A 97 1.72 25.17 -7.79
C VAL A 97 2.82 24.30 -8.36
N LYS A 98 4.06 24.46 -7.88
CA LYS A 98 5.17 23.59 -8.26
C LYS A 98 5.10 22.26 -7.54
N VAL A 99 5.15 21.15 -8.27
CA VAL A 99 5.08 19.80 -7.72
C VAL A 99 6.45 19.13 -7.73
N THR A 100 6.87 18.63 -6.57
CA THR A 100 8.00 17.70 -6.45
C THR A 100 7.46 16.30 -6.20
N HIS A 101 7.92 15.32 -6.96
CA HIS A 101 7.45 13.94 -6.87
C HIS A 101 8.63 13.02 -6.57
N ASP A 102 8.62 12.46 -5.36
CA ASP A 102 9.54 11.39 -4.92
C ASP A 102 8.80 10.05 -4.92
N THR A 103 9.55 8.95 -5.08
CA THR A 103 9.00 7.60 -5.12
C THR A 103 9.54 6.72 -4.00
N TYR A 104 8.80 5.63 -3.70
CA TYR A 104 9.19 4.54 -2.81
C TYR A 104 8.73 3.19 -3.36
N GLU A 105 9.34 2.10 -2.85
CA GLU A 105 9.10 0.74 -3.31
C GLU A 105 8.37 -0.14 -2.28
N SER A 106 8.20 0.34 -1.02
CA SER A 106 7.45 -0.36 0.03
C SER A 106 6.79 0.61 1.02
N ASN A 107 5.69 0.16 1.66
CA ASN A 107 5.06 0.94 2.74
C ASN A 107 6.01 1.13 3.92
N GLU A 108 6.87 0.15 4.20
CA GLU A 108 7.85 0.19 5.28
C GLU A 108 8.89 1.28 5.05
N GLU A 109 9.39 1.44 3.82
CA GLU A 109 10.27 2.54 3.42
C GLU A 109 9.60 3.89 3.63
N MET A 110 8.38 4.05 3.12
CA MET A 110 7.59 5.27 3.25
C MET A 110 7.40 5.65 4.73
N VAL A 111 6.98 4.69 5.55
CA VAL A 111 6.76 4.89 6.99
C VAL A 111 8.06 5.25 7.71
N ALA A 112 9.14 4.54 7.45
CA ALA A 112 10.45 4.81 8.06
C ALA A 112 10.93 6.24 7.73
N LYS A 113 10.75 6.68 6.50
CA LYS A 113 11.12 8.04 6.05
C LYS A 113 10.29 9.12 6.74
N LEU A 114 8.97 8.91 6.87
CA LEU A 114 8.10 9.83 7.61
C LEU A 114 8.46 9.90 9.10
N GLN A 115 8.83 8.77 9.71
CA GLN A 115 9.22 8.68 11.12
C GLN A 115 10.57 9.35 11.40
N ALA A 116 11.52 9.22 10.49
CA ALA A 116 12.83 9.87 10.61
C ALA A 116 12.74 11.40 10.62
N GLY A 117 11.51 11.95 10.49
CA GLY A 117 11.27 13.39 10.49
C GLY A 117 11.58 14.03 9.13
N ALA A 118 11.62 13.25 8.06
CA ALA A 118 11.54 13.78 6.70
C ALA A 118 10.17 14.46 6.55
N SER A 119 10.05 15.61 7.19
CA SER A 119 8.93 16.52 7.10
C SER A 119 9.06 17.29 5.80
N GLY A 120 8.04 17.32 5.01
CA GLY A 120 8.07 18.07 3.75
C GLY A 120 7.15 17.44 2.73
N TYR A 121 6.76 16.19 2.94
CA TYR A 121 5.74 15.57 2.10
C TYR A 121 4.34 16.04 2.47
N ASP A 122 3.56 16.36 1.46
CA ASP A 122 2.19 16.83 1.59
C ASP A 122 1.18 15.73 1.32
N ILE A 123 1.53 14.79 0.45
CA ILE A 123 0.71 13.62 0.14
C ILE A 123 1.60 12.37 0.17
N VAL A 124 1.08 11.31 0.78
CA VAL A 124 1.59 9.95 0.67
C VAL A 124 0.46 9.02 0.22
N VAL A 125 0.80 7.91 -0.43
CA VAL A 125 -0.16 7.00 -1.06
C VAL A 125 -0.01 5.57 -0.50
N PRO A 126 -0.30 5.35 0.79
CA PRO A 126 -0.17 4.05 1.44
C PRO A 126 -1.19 3.02 0.95
N SER A 127 -0.81 1.75 0.99
CA SER A 127 -1.75 0.64 0.84
C SER A 127 -2.65 0.48 2.06
N GLY A 128 -3.83 -0.10 1.85
CA GLY A 128 -4.89 -0.15 2.85
C GLY A 128 -4.47 -0.71 4.21
N TYR A 129 -3.61 -1.74 4.25
CA TYR A 129 -3.21 -2.40 5.50
C TYR A 129 -2.39 -1.52 6.46
N ILE A 130 -1.67 -0.51 5.95
CA ILE A 130 -0.83 0.35 6.78
C ILE A 130 -1.58 1.58 7.32
N ILE A 131 -2.72 1.94 6.73
CA ILE A 131 -3.50 3.12 7.12
C ILE A 131 -3.89 3.09 8.62
N PRO A 132 -4.39 1.98 9.18
CA PRO A 132 -4.70 1.93 10.62
C PRO A 132 -3.50 2.24 11.51
N VAL A 133 -2.31 1.82 11.10
CA VAL A 133 -1.05 2.10 11.83
C VAL A 133 -0.73 3.59 11.77
N LEU A 134 -0.82 4.22 10.59
CA LEU A 134 -0.59 5.66 10.42
C LEU A 134 -1.57 6.49 11.25
N VAL A 135 -2.83 6.07 11.34
CA VAL A 135 -3.85 6.72 12.18
C VAL A 135 -3.53 6.53 13.67
N ALA A 136 -3.24 5.31 14.10
CA ALA A 136 -2.94 4.99 15.51
C ALA A 136 -1.70 5.71 16.01
N THR A 137 -0.71 5.91 15.16
CA THR A 137 0.55 6.61 15.48
C THR A 137 0.48 8.13 15.24
N ASP A 138 -0.70 8.66 14.88
CA ASP A 138 -0.95 10.10 14.68
C ASP A 138 -0.05 10.73 13.59
N MET A 139 0.27 9.92 12.55
CA MET A 139 1.15 10.35 11.45
C MET A 139 0.41 11.04 10.32
N ILE A 140 -0.88 10.81 10.18
CA ILE A 140 -1.74 11.41 9.15
C ILE A 140 -2.87 12.23 9.78
N MET A 141 -3.35 13.22 9.04
CA MET A 141 -4.41 14.11 9.51
C MET A 141 -5.76 13.77 8.88
N PRO A 142 -6.88 14.08 9.55
CA PRO A 142 -8.19 14.03 8.93
C PRO A 142 -8.28 14.98 7.73
N LEU A 143 -8.87 14.50 6.62
CA LEU A 143 -9.08 15.30 5.43
C LEU A 143 -10.23 16.29 5.61
N ASN A 144 -10.06 17.52 5.12
CA ASN A 144 -11.12 18.48 5.05
C ASN A 144 -11.92 18.32 3.76
N ARG A 145 -13.04 17.59 3.83
CA ARG A 145 -13.87 17.24 2.68
C ARG A 145 -14.47 18.46 1.94
N LYS A 146 -14.54 19.62 2.58
CA LYS A 146 -14.94 20.89 1.95
C LYS A 146 -14.06 21.23 0.74
N TYR A 147 -12.78 20.87 0.81
CA TYR A 147 -11.80 21.12 -0.26
C TYR A 147 -11.64 19.96 -1.25
N ILE A 148 -12.44 18.89 -1.11
CA ILE A 148 -12.40 17.71 -1.99
C ILE A 148 -13.83 17.38 -2.47
N PRO A 149 -14.52 18.30 -3.17
CA PRO A 149 -15.88 18.05 -3.65
C PRO A 149 -15.96 16.86 -4.62
N ASN A 150 -14.90 16.61 -5.41
CA ASN A 150 -14.82 15.49 -6.34
C ASN A 150 -14.71 14.11 -5.64
N ALA A 151 -14.57 14.05 -4.31
CA ALA A 151 -14.72 12.79 -3.57
C ALA A 151 -16.09 12.12 -3.80
N GLY A 152 -17.10 12.90 -4.23
CA GLY A 152 -18.38 12.38 -4.70
C GLY A 152 -18.29 11.40 -5.88
N ASN A 153 -17.23 11.47 -6.67
CA ASN A 153 -16.97 10.59 -7.83
C ASN A 153 -16.48 9.19 -7.44
N VAL A 154 -15.99 9.01 -6.20
CA VAL A 154 -15.51 7.70 -5.73
C VAL A 154 -16.70 6.73 -5.62
N SER A 155 -16.53 5.55 -6.21
CA SER A 155 -17.55 4.49 -6.17
C SER A 155 -17.86 4.07 -4.73
N PRO A 156 -19.14 3.78 -4.40
CA PRO A 156 -19.53 3.35 -3.06
C PRO A 156 -18.77 2.12 -2.53
N ILE A 157 -18.33 1.21 -3.40
CA ILE A 157 -17.56 0.01 -3.00
C ILE A 157 -16.16 0.32 -2.47
N PHE A 158 -15.61 1.49 -2.80
CA PHE A 158 -14.31 1.96 -2.32
C PHE A 158 -14.42 2.98 -1.18
N ARG A 159 -15.61 3.14 -0.59
CA ARG A 159 -15.84 4.00 0.56
C ARG A 159 -15.96 3.19 1.83
N LYS A 160 -15.63 3.81 2.96
CA LYS A 160 -15.73 3.21 4.29
C LYS A 160 -15.05 1.84 4.36
N LEU A 161 -13.88 1.77 3.75
CA LEU A 161 -13.06 0.56 3.78
C LEU A 161 -12.68 0.23 5.24
N PRO A 162 -12.42 -1.04 5.57
CA PRO A 162 -11.97 -1.42 6.92
C PRO A 162 -10.75 -0.64 7.43
N SER A 163 -9.91 -0.14 6.51
CA SER A 163 -8.75 0.70 6.81
C SER A 163 -9.11 2.13 7.26
N ASP A 164 -10.25 2.65 6.82
CA ASP A 164 -10.77 3.99 7.19
C ASP A 164 -12.31 3.99 7.17
N PRO A 165 -12.96 3.37 8.18
CA PRO A 165 -14.40 3.11 8.18
C PRO A 165 -15.29 4.37 8.12
N ASP A 166 -14.73 5.50 8.49
CA ASP A 166 -15.42 6.79 8.53
C ASP A 166 -15.09 7.67 7.32
N ASP A 167 -14.29 7.20 6.35
CA ASP A 167 -13.75 7.99 5.23
C ASP A 167 -13.10 9.29 5.70
N LYS A 168 -12.40 9.24 6.81
CA LYS A 168 -11.91 10.44 7.51
C LYS A 168 -10.52 10.86 7.08
N TYR A 169 -9.64 9.89 6.81
CA TYR A 169 -8.21 10.12 6.64
C TYR A 169 -7.73 9.93 5.21
N THR A 170 -8.49 9.23 4.38
CA THR A 170 -8.04 8.77 3.08
C THR A 170 -9.02 9.06 1.95
N VAL A 171 -8.48 9.12 0.75
CA VAL A 171 -9.24 9.05 -0.51
C VAL A 171 -8.60 7.96 -1.38
N PRO A 172 -9.35 6.98 -1.88
CA PRO A 172 -8.83 5.94 -2.75
C PRO A 172 -8.13 6.52 -3.98
N TRP A 173 -6.94 5.95 -4.31
CA TRP A 173 -6.10 6.37 -5.44
C TRP A 173 -6.28 5.44 -6.62
N GLN A 174 -5.75 4.25 -6.54
CA GLN A 174 -5.87 3.19 -7.53
C GLN A 174 -5.92 1.83 -6.82
N TRP A 175 -6.30 0.78 -7.55
CA TRP A 175 -6.35 -0.57 -7.03
C TRP A 175 -5.93 -1.58 -8.11
N GLY A 176 -5.52 -2.74 -7.67
CA GLY A 176 -5.06 -3.79 -8.55
C GLY A 176 -4.90 -5.13 -7.88
N THR A 177 -4.19 -6.01 -8.55
CA THR A 177 -3.89 -7.37 -8.08
C THR A 177 -2.42 -7.68 -8.27
N THR A 178 -1.89 -8.60 -7.44
CA THR A 178 -0.54 -9.13 -7.58
C THR A 178 -0.61 -10.56 -8.04
N GLY A 179 -0.34 -10.79 -9.31
CA GLY A 179 -0.44 -12.12 -9.94
C GLY A 179 0.84 -12.55 -10.64
N ILE A 180 0.67 -13.21 -11.78
CA ILE A 180 1.80 -13.74 -12.58
C ILE A 180 1.83 -13.07 -13.94
N ALA A 181 2.92 -12.37 -14.23
CA ALA A 181 3.25 -11.88 -15.56
C ALA A 181 4.18 -12.86 -16.27
N TYR A 182 3.93 -13.18 -17.54
CA TYR A 182 4.80 -14.09 -18.27
C TYR A 182 4.87 -13.81 -19.76
N ARG A 183 5.98 -14.23 -20.38
CA ARG A 183 6.26 -14.14 -21.82
C ARG A 183 5.60 -15.29 -22.59
N THR A 184 4.56 -15.01 -23.36
CA THR A 184 3.83 -16.00 -24.17
C THR A 184 4.65 -16.53 -25.36
N ASP A 185 5.66 -15.78 -25.80
CA ASP A 185 6.60 -16.24 -26.83
C ASP A 185 7.62 -17.25 -26.28
N LYS A 186 7.90 -17.25 -24.99
CA LYS A 186 8.84 -18.16 -24.30
C LYS A 186 8.14 -19.34 -23.62
N ILE A 187 6.96 -19.13 -23.08
CA ILE A 187 6.18 -20.12 -22.33
C ILE A 187 5.00 -20.55 -23.21
N LYS A 188 4.99 -21.81 -23.62
CA LYS A 188 3.97 -22.35 -24.55
C LYS A 188 2.88 -23.18 -23.87
N ILE A 189 2.92 -23.28 -22.56
CA ILE A 189 1.89 -23.90 -21.72
C ILE A 189 1.09 -22.80 -21.03
N PRO A 190 -0.19 -23.02 -20.69
CA PRO A 190 -0.92 -22.12 -19.83
C PRO A 190 -0.22 -21.94 -18.47
N VAL A 191 -0.06 -20.70 -18.03
CA VAL A 191 0.40 -20.37 -16.67
C VAL A 191 -0.86 -19.96 -15.91
N ASP A 192 -1.29 -20.77 -14.93
CA ASP A 192 -2.52 -20.53 -14.18
C ASP A 192 -2.37 -20.78 -12.67
N SER A 193 -1.15 -21.02 -12.20
CA SER A 193 -0.86 -21.46 -10.83
C SER A 193 0.48 -20.93 -10.34
N TRP A 194 0.56 -20.65 -9.04
CA TRP A 194 1.83 -20.36 -8.34
C TRP A 194 2.85 -21.49 -8.44
N ASP A 195 2.41 -22.72 -8.78
CA ASP A 195 3.28 -23.88 -8.97
C ASP A 195 4.41 -23.64 -10.00
N VAL A 196 4.21 -22.70 -10.94
CA VAL A 196 5.21 -22.34 -11.96
C VAL A 196 6.53 -21.87 -11.37
N PHE A 197 6.55 -21.29 -10.17
CA PHE A 197 7.78 -20.86 -9.48
C PHE A 197 8.59 -22.02 -8.92
N HIS A 198 8.00 -23.21 -8.82
CA HIS A 198 8.65 -24.45 -8.40
C HIS A 198 9.19 -25.27 -9.57
N ASP A 199 8.86 -24.90 -10.82
CA ASP A 199 9.31 -25.64 -12.01
C ASP A 199 10.77 -25.28 -12.36
N ARG A 200 11.68 -26.24 -12.16
CA ARG A 200 13.12 -26.10 -12.48
C ARG A 200 13.40 -25.84 -13.96
N LYS A 201 12.46 -26.14 -14.85
CA LYS A 201 12.59 -25.88 -16.29
C LYS A 201 12.85 -24.40 -16.57
N TYR A 202 12.33 -23.53 -15.73
CA TYR A 202 12.43 -22.09 -15.90
C TYR A 202 13.45 -21.43 -14.94
N ALA A 203 14.29 -22.26 -14.30
CA ALA A 203 15.30 -21.77 -13.36
C ALA A 203 16.12 -20.60 -13.94
N ARG A 204 16.35 -19.55 -13.14
CA ARG A 204 17.03 -18.30 -13.51
C ARG A 204 16.29 -17.43 -14.54
N LYS A 205 15.04 -17.79 -14.88
CA LYS A 205 14.12 -16.98 -15.70
C LYS A 205 12.88 -16.54 -14.93
N LEU A 206 12.84 -16.83 -13.64
CA LEU A 206 11.78 -16.50 -12.71
C LEU A 206 12.22 -15.38 -11.76
N THR A 207 11.32 -14.49 -11.41
CA THR A 207 11.49 -13.53 -10.33
C THR A 207 10.22 -13.45 -9.49
N MET A 208 10.36 -13.17 -8.21
CA MET A 208 9.25 -12.76 -7.35
C MET A 208 9.55 -11.37 -6.79
N MET A 209 8.55 -10.72 -6.24
CA MET A 209 8.69 -9.38 -5.68
C MET A 209 9.64 -9.37 -4.48
N ASP A 210 10.32 -8.26 -4.23
CA ASP A 210 11.07 -8.05 -2.96
C ASP A 210 10.11 -7.52 -1.88
N ASP A 211 9.05 -8.30 -1.65
CA ASP A 211 8.02 -8.04 -0.66
C ASP A 211 7.61 -9.33 0.04
N GLY A 212 7.86 -9.38 1.36
CA GLY A 212 7.58 -10.58 2.16
C GLY A 212 6.09 -10.90 2.26
N ARG A 213 5.21 -9.88 2.27
CA ARG A 213 3.76 -10.09 2.34
C ARG A 213 3.24 -10.71 1.04
N GLU A 214 3.76 -10.28 -0.09
CA GLU A 214 3.39 -10.81 -1.39
C GLU A 214 3.96 -12.21 -1.64
N VAL A 215 5.23 -12.45 -1.33
CA VAL A 215 5.90 -13.74 -1.59
C VAL A 215 5.37 -14.84 -0.68
N ILE A 216 5.32 -14.60 0.63
CA ILE A 216 4.80 -15.58 1.60
C ILE A 216 3.30 -15.77 1.38
N GLY A 217 2.58 -14.69 1.07
CA GLY A 217 1.15 -14.72 0.76
C GLY A 217 0.83 -15.58 -0.46
N ALA A 218 1.63 -15.50 -1.52
CA ALA A 218 1.50 -16.35 -2.70
C ALA A 218 1.66 -17.85 -2.36
N GLU A 219 2.65 -18.21 -1.55
CA GLU A 219 2.85 -19.59 -1.12
C GLU A 219 1.75 -20.10 -0.17
N LEU A 220 1.22 -19.24 0.69
CA LEU A 220 0.05 -19.58 1.49
C LEU A 220 -1.17 -19.85 0.60
N ARG A 221 -1.43 -19.00 -0.40
CA ARG A 221 -2.50 -19.21 -1.38
C ARG A 221 -2.29 -20.46 -2.19
N HIS A 222 -1.07 -20.74 -2.64
CA HIS A 222 -0.71 -21.96 -3.35
C HIS A 222 -1.09 -23.23 -2.55
N ARG A 223 -1.03 -23.14 -1.22
CA ARG A 223 -1.45 -24.23 -0.31
C ARG A 223 -2.93 -24.18 0.12
N GLY A 224 -3.71 -23.25 -0.41
CA GLY A 224 -5.13 -23.10 -0.07
C GLY A 224 -5.40 -22.43 1.27
N HIS A 225 -4.39 -21.71 1.82
CA HIS A 225 -4.54 -20.93 3.05
C HIS A 225 -4.83 -19.45 2.75
N SER A 226 -5.30 -18.71 3.76
CA SER A 226 -5.37 -17.24 3.69
C SER A 226 -3.96 -16.66 3.56
N LEU A 227 -3.80 -15.65 2.69
CA LEU A 227 -2.55 -14.89 2.57
C LEU A 227 -2.23 -14.06 3.83
N ASN A 228 -3.15 -13.98 4.77
CA ASN A 228 -3.00 -13.32 6.07
C ASN A 228 -2.83 -14.32 7.23
N SER A 229 -2.56 -15.59 6.95
CA SER A 229 -2.45 -16.61 8.00
C SER A 229 -1.39 -16.26 9.03
N THR A 230 -1.73 -16.39 10.30
CA THR A 230 -0.80 -16.29 11.44
C THR A 230 -0.56 -17.65 12.10
N ASN A 231 -1.07 -18.73 11.48
CA ASN A 231 -0.87 -20.09 11.97
C ASN A 231 0.59 -20.52 11.82
N PRO A 232 1.31 -20.84 12.92
CA PRO A 232 2.74 -21.17 12.85
C PRO A 232 3.07 -22.37 11.95
N ALA A 233 2.18 -23.37 11.86
CA ALA A 233 2.41 -24.54 11.02
C ALA A 233 2.27 -24.21 9.52
N GLU A 234 1.31 -23.36 9.17
CA GLU A 234 1.11 -22.88 7.79
C GLU A 234 2.28 -21.99 7.35
N LEU A 235 2.69 -21.05 8.21
CA LEU A 235 3.84 -20.19 7.97
C LEU A 235 5.16 -20.97 7.83
N ALA A 236 5.36 -22.00 8.65
CA ALA A 236 6.55 -22.84 8.55
C ALA A 236 6.61 -23.59 7.20
N ARG A 237 5.48 -24.08 6.69
CA ARG A 237 5.38 -24.72 5.39
C ARG A 237 5.59 -23.72 4.25
N ALA A 238 4.90 -22.59 4.28
CA ALA A 238 5.08 -21.53 3.27
C ALA A 238 6.54 -21.05 3.20
N LYS A 239 7.21 -20.87 4.37
CA LYS A 239 8.64 -20.56 4.43
C LYS A 239 9.48 -21.62 3.70
N ALA A 240 9.23 -22.90 3.97
CA ALA A 240 10.00 -23.99 3.34
C ALA A 240 9.82 -23.98 1.81
N ASP A 241 8.61 -23.70 1.33
CA ASP A 241 8.31 -23.57 -0.10
C ASP A 241 8.98 -22.35 -0.72
N CYS A 242 8.93 -21.19 -0.09
CA CYS A 242 9.65 -19.99 -0.53
C CYS A 242 11.15 -20.26 -0.67
N VAL A 243 11.78 -20.92 0.32
CA VAL A 243 13.20 -21.30 0.27
C VAL A 243 13.47 -22.29 -0.87
N ASN A 244 12.54 -23.19 -1.17
CA ASN A 244 12.69 -24.11 -2.30
C ASN A 244 12.51 -23.39 -3.64
N ALA A 245 11.47 -22.57 -3.80
CA ALA A 245 11.23 -21.77 -4.99
C ALA A 245 12.39 -20.81 -5.29
N LYS A 246 12.99 -20.20 -4.26
CA LYS A 246 14.16 -19.32 -4.38
C LYS A 246 15.30 -19.91 -5.20
N LYS A 247 15.52 -21.23 -5.17
CA LYS A 247 16.55 -21.90 -5.95
C LYS A 247 16.35 -21.76 -7.47
N ASN A 248 15.10 -21.53 -7.89
CA ASN A 248 14.73 -21.32 -9.29
C ASN A 248 14.74 -19.84 -9.68
N LEU A 249 14.61 -18.95 -8.70
CA LEU A 249 14.55 -17.52 -8.97
C LEU A 249 15.90 -16.97 -9.45
N LYS A 250 15.83 -15.97 -10.30
CA LYS A 250 16.93 -15.10 -10.63
C LYS A 250 17.19 -14.11 -9.49
N ALA A 251 16.11 -13.51 -8.97
CA ALA A 251 16.15 -12.53 -7.88
C ALA A 251 14.75 -12.36 -7.25
N TYR A 252 14.72 -11.75 -6.07
CA TYR A 252 13.59 -10.98 -5.58
C TYR A 252 13.77 -9.55 -6.07
N ILE A 253 12.78 -9.02 -6.81
CA ILE A 253 12.86 -7.71 -7.45
C ILE A 253 11.45 -7.20 -7.79
N SER A 254 11.15 -5.95 -7.49
CA SER A 254 9.84 -5.32 -7.74
C SER A 254 9.85 -4.49 -9.04
N ALA A 255 9.72 -3.16 -8.99
CA ALA A 255 9.56 -2.31 -10.16
C ALA A 255 10.57 -2.51 -11.31
N PRO A 256 11.89 -2.74 -11.09
CA PRO A 256 12.84 -2.92 -12.20
C PRO A 256 12.62 -4.17 -13.05
N VAL A 257 11.78 -5.12 -12.62
CA VAL A 257 11.51 -6.36 -13.37
C VAL A 257 10.77 -6.12 -14.68
N LYS A 258 10.04 -5.03 -14.79
CA LYS A 258 9.32 -4.65 -16.03
C LYS A 258 10.26 -4.64 -17.24
N ALA A 259 11.40 -3.95 -17.14
CA ALA A 259 12.41 -3.91 -18.19
C ALA A 259 13.00 -5.30 -18.51
N GLN A 260 13.14 -6.18 -17.51
CA GLN A 260 13.66 -7.54 -17.70
C GLN A 260 12.65 -8.46 -18.39
N LEU A 261 11.35 -8.26 -18.17
CA LEU A 261 10.29 -8.94 -18.91
C LEU A 261 10.24 -8.48 -20.37
N ILE A 262 10.34 -7.17 -20.61
CA ILE A 262 10.36 -6.58 -21.96
C ILE A 262 11.55 -7.15 -22.75
N SER A 263 12.75 -7.14 -22.20
CA SER A 263 13.95 -7.64 -22.86
C SER A 263 13.98 -9.19 -23.03
N GLY A 264 13.16 -9.93 -22.26
CA GLY A 264 13.18 -11.40 -22.22
C GLY A 264 14.32 -12.00 -21.38
N ASP A 265 14.96 -11.20 -20.55
CA ASP A 265 15.91 -11.67 -19.56
C ASP A 265 15.19 -12.44 -18.43
N VAL A 266 13.99 -12.01 -18.04
CA VAL A 266 13.01 -12.73 -17.23
C VAL A 266 11.85 -13.19 -18.11
N TRP A 267 11.31 -14.38 -17.83
CA TRP A 267 10.20 -14.96 -18.59
C TRP A 267 8.91 -15.03 -17.77
N ILE A 268 9.02 -15.17 -16.46
CA ILE A 268 7.88 -15.26 -15.53
C ILE A 268 8.21 -14.44 -14.29
N SER A 269 7.28 -13.62 -13.84
CA SER A 269 7.42 -12.81 -12.64
C SER A 269 6.12 -12.78 -11.83
N GLN A 270 6.23 -12.82 -10.51
CA GLN A 270 5.19 -12.27 -9.65
C GLN A 270 5.24 -10.75 -9.83
N LEU A 271 4.12 -10.14 -10.24
CA LEU A 271 4.08 -8.72 -10.59
C LEU A 271 2.66 -8.16 -10.45
N TRP A 272 2.56 -6.87 -10.38
CA TRP A 272 1.30 -6.14 -10.41
C TRP A 272 0.70 -6.11 -11.82
N ASN A 273 -0.64 -6.15 -11.89
CA ASN A 273 -1.37 -6.12 -13.16
C ASN A 273 -1.06 -4.87 -14.00
N GLY A 274 -1.02 -3.69 -13.39
CA GLY A 274 -0.76 -2.44 -14.12
C GLY A 274 0.63 -2.38 -14.73
N ASP A 275 1.67 -2.81 -14.00
CA ASP A 275 3.03 -2.89 -14.54
C ASP A 275 3.12 -3.84 -15.73
N THR A 276 2.36 -4.94 -15.68
CA THR A 276 2.27 -5.86 -16.82
C THR A 276 1.59 -5.16 -18.01
N THR A 277 0.47 -4.47 -17.77
CA THR A 277 -0.24 -3.71 -18.81
C THR A 277 0.65 -2.64 -19.46
N GLN A 278 1.42 -1.91 -18.66
CA GLN A 278 2.41 -0.95 -19.18
C GLN A 278 3.47 -1.65 -20.05
N ALA A 279 4.02 -2.77 -19.54
CA ALA A 279 5.03 -3.53 -20.28
C ALA A 279 4.51 -4.14 -21.59
N GLU A 280 3.21 -4.50 -21.65
CA GLU A 280 2.55 -5.03 -22.87
C GLU A 280 2.57 -4.01 -24.01
N THR A 281 2.61 -2.72 -23.73
CA THR A 281 2.69 -1.69 -24.77
C THR A 281 4.00 -1.75 -25.56
N GLU A 282 5.09 -2.16 -24.89
CA GLU A 282 6.41 -2.32 -25.51
C GLU A 282 6.68 -3.78 -25.94
N GLN A 283 6.05 -4.74 -25.25
CA GLN A 283 6.23 -6.17 -25.48
C GLN A 283 4.88 -6.90 -25.55
N PRO A 284 4.23 -6.95 -26.73
CA PRO A 284 2.89 -7.56 -26.90
C PRO A 284 2.80 -9.06 -26.59
N ASN A 285 3.93 -9.75 -26.43
CA ASN A 285 3.96 -11.15 -26.01
C ASN A 285 4.03 -11.32 -24.47
N LEU A 286 3.57 -10.37 -23.71
CA LEU A 286 3.32 -10.54 -22.29
C LEU A 286 1.87 -10.94 -22.04
N ALA A 287 1.61 -11.59 -20.93
CA ALA A 287 0.29 -11.86 -20.40
C ALA A 287 0.31 -11.78 -18.88
N TYR A 288 -0.79 -11.35 -18.30
CA TYR A 288 -1.04 -11.35 -16.88
C TYR A 288 -2.09 -12.39 -16.51
N VAL A 289 -1.88 -13.07 -15.38
CA VAL A 289 -2.80 -14.10 -14.88
C VAL A 289 -3.03 -13.93 -13.39
N ILE A 290 -4.30 -14.02 -12.99
CA ILE A 290 -4.72 -14.25 -11.63
C ILE A 290 -4.71 -15.77 -11.40
N PRO A 291 -3.79 -16.30 -10.56
CA PRO A 291 -3.68 -17.75 -10.36
C PRO A 291 -4.98 -18.38 -9.84
N LYS A 292 -5.20 -19.63 -10.16
CA LYS A 292 -6.40 -20.38 -9.73
C LYS A 292 -6.54 -20.50 -8.20
N GLU A 293 -5.44 -20.48 -7.50
CA GLU A 293 -5.41 -20.49 -6.03
C GLU A 293 -5.76 -19.10 -5.43
N GLY A 294 -5.81 -18.07 -6.27
CA GLY A 294 -6.02 -16.68 -5.89
C GLY A 294 -4.72 -15.95 -5.57
N CYS A 295 -4.84 -14.66 -5.38
CA CYS A 295 -3.74 -13.76 -5.08
C CYS A 295 -4.21 -12.52 -4.29
N THR A 296 -3.29 -11.62 -4.01
CA THR A 296 -3.58 -10.34 -3.38
C THR A 296 -4.41 -9.46 -4.31
N ILE A 297 -5.50 -8.88 -3.78
CA ILE A 297 -6.10 -7.65 -4.27
C ILE A 297 -5.71 -6.53 -3.30
N TRP A 298 -5.31 -5.40 -3.82
CA TRP A 298 -4.90 -4.26 -3.00
C TRP A 298 -5.55 -2.98 -3.50
N GLY A 299 -5.58 -1.99 -2.63
CA GLY A 299 -6.03 -0.64 -2.95
C GLY A 299 -5.22 0.37 -2.16
N ASP A 300 -4.71 1.36 -2.87
CA ASP A 300 -3.93 2.44 -2.31
C ASP A 300 -4.79 3.68 -2.16
N SER A 301 -4.44 4.51 -1.19
CA SER A 301 -5.21 5.70 -0.88
C SER A 301 -4.32 6.89 -0.63
N MET A 302 -4.69 8.03 -1.18
CA MET A 302 -4.05 9.31 -0.85
C MET A 302 -4.39 9.72 0.57
N THR A 303 -3.38 10.15 1.30
CA THR A 303 -3.52 10.73 2.63
C THR A 303 -2.53 11.86 2.84
N ILE A 304 -2.80 12.73 3.80
CA ILE A 304 -2.00 13.91 4.10
C ILE A 304 -1.27 13.66 5.42
N PRO A 305 0.08 13.66 5.43
CA PRO A 305 0.84 13.61 6.67
C PRO A 305 0.45 14.75 7.61
N LYS A 306 0.42 14.48 8.90
CA LYS A 306 0.09 15.50 9.90
C LYS A 306 1.06 16.69 9.87
N SER A 307 2.32 16.42 9.53
CA SER A 307 3.39 17.40 9.38
C SER A 307 3.42 18.13 8.04
N ALA A 308 2.50 17.82 7.12
CA ALA A 308 2.46 18.43 5.78
C ALA A 308 2.47 19.96 5.85
N PRO A 309 3.40 20.62 5.16
CA PRO A 309 3.45 22.09 5.13
C PRO A 309 2.37 22.71 4.23
N ASN A 310 2.04 22.05 3.09
CA ASN A 310 1.21 22.60 2.03
C ASN A 310 -0.17 21.94 1.97
N LYS A 311 -0.93 22.05 3.08
CA LYS A 311 -2.18 21.31 3.27
C LYS A 311 -3.28 21.70 2.30
N ARG A 312 -3.38 22.98 1.91
CA ARG A 312 -4.42 23.43 0.97
C ARG A 312 -4.11 22.93 -0.44
N ALA A 313 -2.86 23.00 -0.88
CA ALA A 313 -2.41 22.45 -2.15
C ALA A 313 -2.59 20.92 -2.21
N ALA A 314 -2.31 20.21 -1.10
CA ALA A 314 -2.56 18.77 -0.98
C ALA A 314 -4.04 18.41 -1.18
N HIS A 315 -4.96 19.14 -0.57
CA HIS A 315 -6.40 18.93 -0.77
C HIS A 315 -6.82 19.22 -2.21
N GLU A 316 -6.25 20.26 -2.84
CA GLU A 316 -6.54 20.57 -4.24
C GLU A 316 -6.03 19.50 -5.19
N TRP A 317 -4.83 18.95 -4.94
CA TRP A 317 -4.32 17.81 -5.70
C TRP A 317 -5.27 16.61 -5.62
N ILE A 318 -5.69 16.23 -4.41
CA ILE A 318 -6.65 15.14 -4.22
C ILE A 318 -7.95 15.42 -4.97
N ASN A 319 -8.43 16.65 -4.91
CA ASN A 319 -9.63 17.04 -5.63
C ASN A 319 -9.45 17.01 -7.16
N TYR A 320 -8.29 17.45 -7.65
CA TYR A 320 -7.95 17.49 -9.07
C TYR A 320 -7.88 16.08 -9.68
N VAL A 321 -7.19 15.16 -9.05
CA VAL A 321 -7.04 13.79 -9.58
C VAL A 321 -8.34 12.98 -9.53
N LEU A 322 -9.32 13.43 -8.76
CA LEU A 322 -10.67 12.86 -8.73
C LEU A 322 -11.60 13.42 -9.82
N ARG A 323 -11.15 14.34 -10.67
CA ARG A 323 -11.91 14.72 -11.87
C ARG A 323 -12.05 13.50 -12.79
N PRO A 324 -13.19 13.33 -13.46
CA PRO A 324 -13.40 12.15 -14.32
C PRO A 324 -12.31 11.96 -15.36
N GLU A 325 -11.96 13.02 -16.08
CA GLU A 325 -10.96 12.99 -17.17
C GLU A 325 -9.54 12.73 -16.65
N VAL A 326 -9.17 13.27 -15.49
CA VAL A 326 -7.85 13.06 -14.89
C VAL A 326 -7.75 11.64 -14.34
N GLY A 327 -8.76 11.16 -13.61
CA GLY A 327 -8.80 9.79 -13.11
C GLY A 327 -8.83 8.74 -14.22
N ALA A 328 -9.48 9.04 -15.37
CA ALA A 328 -9.46 8.18 -16.54
C ALA A 328 -8.05 8.10 -17.14
N ALA A 329 -7.41 9.26 -17.37
CA ALA A 329 -6.05 9.33 -17.91
C ALA A 329 -5.03 8.60 -17.02
N LEU A 330 -5.15 8.76 -15.69
CA LEU A 330 -4.32 8.03 -14.72
C LEU A 330 -4.46 6.52 -14.87
N SER A 331 -5.69 6.01 -14.87
CA SER A 331 -5.96 4.57 -14.99
C SER A 331 -5.48 4.01 -16.34
N GLU A 332 -5.73 4.72 -17.43
CA GLU A 332 -5.29 4.31 -18.78
C GLU A 332 -3.77 4.28 -18.91
N ALA A 333 -3.06 5.26 -18.32
CA ALA A 333 -1.61 5.34 -18.39
C ALA A 333 -0.91 4.30 -17.51
N THR A 334 -1.46 4.04 -16.31
CA THR A 334 -0.84 3.14 -15.33
C THR A 334 -1.30 1.69 -15.46
N GLY A 335 -2.41 1.43 -16.16
CA GLY A 335 -3.00 0.09 -16.27
C GLY A 335 -3.67 -0.43 -15.00
N TYR A 336 -3.85 0.43 -13.98
CA TYR A 336 -4.49 0.08 -12.73
C TYR A 336 -5.96 0.49 -12.68
N GLY A 337 -6.72 -0.19 -11.83
CA GLY A 337 -8.12 0.10 -11.65
C GLY A 337 -8.38 1.47 -11.01
N THR A 338 -9.35 2.22 -11.55
CA THR A 338 -9.79 3.47 -10.94
C THR A 338 -10.91 3.23 -9.92
N PRO A 339 -10.81 3.78 -8.70
CA PRO A 339 -11.92 3.80 -7.76
C PRO A 339 -12.98 4.87 -8.11
N ASN A 340 -12.71 5.72 -9.10
CA ASN A 340 -13.57 6.83 -9.53
C ASN A 340 -14.61 6.34 -10.54
N ALA A 341 -15.87 6.20 -10.10
CA ALA A 341 -16.97 5.73 -10.94
C ALA A 341 -17.30 6.69 -12.12
N ALA A 342 -16.99 7.97 -11.98
CA ALA A 342 -17.17 8.93 -13.04
C ALA A 342 -16.05 8.83 -14.08
N ALA A 343 -14.81 8.60 -13.65
CA ALA A 343 -13.67 8.33 -14.53
C ALA A 343 -13.89 7.07 -15.38
N ALA A 344 -14.34 5.99 -14.75
CA ALA A 344 -14.62 4.72 -15.46
C ALA A 344 -15.60 4.87 -16.64
N LYS A 345 -16.47 5.87 -16.61
CA LYS A 345 -17.44 6.14 -17.68
C LYS A 345 -16.85 6.90 -18.87
N VAL A 346 -15.74 7.59 -18.69
CA VAL A 346 -15.11 8.44 -19.72
C VAL A 346 -13.78 7.89 -20.23
N MET A 347 -13.32 6.78 -19.67
CA MET A 347 -12.15 6.04 -20.16
C MET A 347 -12.35 5.65 -21.62
N LYS A 348 -11.31 5.81 -22.43
CA LYS A 348 -11.26 5.43 -23.85
C LYS A 348 -10.78 4.00 -24.03
N ASN A 349 -9.84 3.58 -23.17
CA ASN A 349 -9.27 2.25 -23.20
C ASN A 349 -9.66 1.52 -21.91
N ALA A 350 -10.23 0.32 -22.07
CA ALA A 350 -10.55 -0.49 -20.90
C ALA A 350 -9.27 -1.00 -20.22
N VAL A 351 -9.16 -0.77 -18.93
CA VAL A 351 -8.17 -1.45 -18.10
C VAL A 351 -8.73 -2.84 -17.74
N PRO A 352 -7.96 -3.92 -17.87
CA PRO A 352 -8.43 -5.25 -17.50
C PRO A 352 -8.78 -5.31 -16.01
N TYR A 353 -10.03 -5.63 -15.71
CA TYR A 353 -10.50 -5.90 -14.34
C TYR A 353 -10.66 -7.41 -14.13
N PRO A 354 -10.45 -7.90 -12.89
CA PRO A 354 -10.80 -9.26 -12.56
C PRO A 354 -12.27 -9.56 -12.85
N THR A 355 -12.54 -10.74 -13.40
CA THR A 355 -13.91 -11.25 -13.56
C THR A 355 -14.56 -11.51 -12.21
N GLU A 356 -15.89 -11.65 -12.16
CA GLU A 356 -16.61 -12.01 -10.92
C GLU A 356 -16.11 -13.32 -10.30
N GLU A 357 -15.68 -14.28 -11.14
CA GLU A 357 -15.14 -15.55 -10.67
C GLU A 357 -13.72 -15.37 -10.09
N GLU A 358 -12.91 -14.53 -10.69
CA GLU A 358 -11.59 -14.20 -10.16
C GLU A 358 -11.68 -13.43 -8.86
N LEU A 359 -12.59 -12.46 -8.74
CA LEU A 359 -12.82 -11.71 -7.50
C LEU A 359 -13.09 -12.61 -6.28
N LYS A 360 -13.77 -13.75 -6.45
CA LYS A 360 -14.08 -14.69 -5.36
C LYS A 360 -12.84 -15.34 -4.74
N ARG A 361 -11.73 -15.39 -5.46
CA ARG A 361 -10.47 -16.00 -4.99
C ARG A 361 -9.40 -14.98 -4.61
N LEU A 362 -9.71 -13.68 -4.70
CA LEU A 362 -8.82 -12.63 -4.26
C LEU A 362 -8.99 -12.35 -2.78
N GLU A 363 -7.92 -11.88 -2.14
CA GLU A 363 -7.94 -11.53 -0.72
C GLU A 363 -7.12 -10.26 -0.48
N TYR A 364 -7.67 -9.34 0.33
CA TYR A 364 -6.93 -8.15 0.77
C TYR A 364 -5.90 -8.51 1.85
N GLN A 365 -4.74 -7.87 1.80
CA GLN A 365 -3.83 -7.86 2.94
C GLN A 365 -4.45 -7.06 4.08
N VAL A 366 -4.28 -7.57 5.32
CA VAL A 366 -4.72 -6.89 6.53
C VAL A 366 -3.53 -6.64 7.45
N ASP A 367 -3.67 -5.70 8.39
CA ASP A 367 -2.69 -5.54 9.47
C ASP A 367 -2.64 -6.81 10.32
N LEU A 368 -1.47 -7.42 10.44
CA LEU A 368 -1.24 -8.64 11.22
C LEU A 368 -0.97 -8.36 12.70
N GLY A 369 -0.95 -7.09 13.08
CA GLY A 369 -0.71 -6.68 14.46
C GLY A 369 0.60 -7.24 15.00
N LYS A 370 0.54 -7.94 16.14
CA LYS A 370 1.72 -8.55 16.79
C LYS A 370 2.43 -9.61 15.96
N ASP A 371 1.75 -10.23 15.00
CA ASP A 371 2.30 -11.31 14.19
C ASP A 371 3.18 -10.79 13.03
N THR A 372 3.18 -9.48 12.77
CA THR A 372 4.05 -8.83 11.78
C THR A 372 5.52 -9.15 12.03
N GLU A 373 6.01 -9.10 13.28
CA GLU A 373 7.40 -9.46 13.62
C GLU A 373 7.76 -10.91 13.21
N THR A 374 6.79 -11.82 13.28
CA THR A 374 7.00 -13.21 12.84
C THR A 374 7.18 -13.29 11.33
N TRP A 375 6.37 -12.55 10.58
CA TRP A 375 6.47 -12.47 9.14
C TRP A 375 7.78 -11.83 8.67
N ASP A 376 8.20 -10.72 9.29
CA ASP A 376 9.45 -10.02 8.98
C ASP A 376 10.66 -10.92 9.22
N ARG A 377 10.66 -11.68 10.33
CA ARG A 377 11.69 -12.68 10.60
C ARG A 377 11.70 -13.77 9.55
N ILE A 378 10.53 -14.34 9.19
CA ILE A 378 10.42 -15.38 8.17
C ILE A 378 10.95 -14.86 6.83
N TRP A 379 10.59 -13.63 6.44
CA TRP A 379 11.08 -13.01 5.23
C TRP A 379 12.61 -12.85 5.22
N THR A 380 13.17 -12.39 6.32
CA THR A 380 14.63 -12.29 6.49
C THR A 380 15.32 -13.65 6.36
N GLU A 381 14.74 -14.69 6.96
CA GLU A 381 15.24 -16.06 6.87
C GLU A 381 15.13 -16.62 5.44
N ILE A 382 14.07 -16.34 4.70
CA ILE A 382 13.92 -16.70 3.28
C ILE A 382 14.99 -16.02 2.44
N LYS A 383 15.21 -14.70 2.65
CA LYS A 383 16.22 -13.96 1.88
C LYS A 383 17.65 -14.40 2.16
N SER A 384 17.93 -14.91 3.34
CA SER A 384 19.28 -15.38 3.75
C SER A 384 19.56 -16.86 3.47
N ALA A 385 18.55 -17.68 3.16
CA ALA A 385 18.69 -19.12 2.83
C ALA A 385 19.28 -19.35 1.40
#